data_695e78aa2809b91a727d619375c2d3ff
#
_entry.id   695e78aa2809b91a727d619375c2d3ff
#
_cell.length_a   1.000
_cell.length_b   1.000
_cell.length_c   1.000
_cell.angle_alpha   90.00
_cell.angle_beta   90.00
_cell.angle_gamma   90.00
#
_symmetry.space_group_name_H-M   'P 1'
#
loop_
_entity.id
_entity.type
_entity.pdbx_description
1 polymer ?
#
loop_
_entity_poly.entity_id
_entity_poly.type
_entity_poly.pdbx_seq_one_letter_code
_entity_poly.pdbx_strand_id
1 'polypeptide(L)'
;RALTAPAGGQALGCSVYVLAPGATAWPRHYHAANEEAVFILHGTGELRLGEACWPVRARDYVALPAGPAHAHQLRNTGDQPLEYLCLSTMVPVDVTVYPDSDKLAVFAGSAPGGPASARFVSGSWRRGDAVDYWEGER
;
A
#
# COMPACT_ATOMS: atom_id res chain seq x y z
N ARG A 1 10.70 7.09 5.81
CA ARG A 1 11.04 8.48 5.43
C ARG A 1 10.60 8.75 4.00
N ALA A 2 9.76 9.77 3.77
CA ALA A 2 9.40 10.23 2.43
C ALA A 2 10.62 10.83 1.70
N LEU A 3 10.76 10.52 0.42
CA LEU A 3 11.84 11.04 -0.44
C LEU A 3 11.30 11.99 -1.51
N THR A 4 10.11 11.71 -2.04
CA THR A 4 9.56 12.44 -3.20
C THR A 4 9.30 13.91 -2.92
N ALA A 5 8.55 14.25 -1.88
CA ALA A 5 8.18 15.64 -1.62
C ALA A 5 9.41 16.55 -1.35
N PRO A 6 10.40 16.15 -0.54
CA PRO A 6 11.64 16.92 -0.37
C PRO A 6 12.45 17.08 -1.67
N ALA A 7 12.32 16.16 -2.62
CA ALA A 7 13.00 16.19 -3.91
C ALA A 7 12.21 16.93 -5.01
N GLY A 8 11.01 17.47 -4.68
CA GLY A 8 10.17 18.20 -5.64
C GLY A 8 9.35 17.32 -6.58
N GLY A 9 9.27 16.01 -6.33
CA GLY A 9 8.43 15.09 -7.12
C GLY A 9 6.93 15.29 -6.84
N GLN A 10 6.09 15.03 -7.84
CA GLN A 10 4.64 15.27 -7.77
C GLN A 10 3.82 14.01 -8.08
N ALA A 11 4.15 13.29 -9.15
CA ALA A 11 3.34 12.19 -9.67
C ALA A 11 3.75 10.81 -9.14
N LEU A 12 4.96 10.68 -8.62
CA LEU A 12 5.47 9.45 -8.03
C LEU A 12 5.73 9.65 -6.54
N GLY A 13 5.17 8.78 -5.72
CA GLY A 13 5.55 8.61 -4.32
C GLY A 13 6.79 7.73 -4.21
N CYS A 14 7.71 8.09 -3.32
CA CYS A 14 8.84 7.24 -2.96
C CYS A 14 9.17 7.45 -1.48
N SER A 15 9.26 6.35 -0.75
CA SER A 15 9.62 6.37 0.67
C SER A 15 10.56 5.23 1.02
N VAL A 16 11.48 5.48 1.95
CA VAL A 16 12.27 4.42 2.59
C VAL A 16 11.54 3.95 3.84
N TYR A 17 11.41 2.65 3.97
CA TYR A 17 10.91 1.96 5.16
C TYR A 17 11.95 0.99 5.70
N VAL A 18 11.90 0.78 7.01
CA VAL A 18 12.73 -0.20 7.71
C VAL A 18 11.81 -1.04 8.57
N LEU A 19 11.81 -2.35 8.36
CA LEU A 19 11.10 -3.32 9.19
C LEU A 19 12.08 -4.02 10.12
N ALA A 20 11.79 -4.03 11.40
CA ALA A 20 12.52 -4.84 12.36
C ALA A 20 12.34 -6.34 12.06
N PRO A 21 13.26 -7.22 12.51
CA PRO A 21 13.07 -8.66 12.43
C PRO A 21 11.70 -9.11 12.98
N GLY A 22 11.01 -9.96 12.24
CA GLY A 22 9.67 -10.47 12.56
C GLY A 22 8.52 -9.50 12.28
N ALA A 23 8.81 -8.22 11.99
CA ALA A 23 7.77 -7.24 11.71
C ALA A 23 7.13 -7.45 10.33
N THR A 24 5.86 -7.10 10.26
CA THR A 24 5.09 -7.06 9.02
C THR A 24 4.81 -5.60 8.66
N ALA A 25 4.92 -5.25 7.39
CA ALA A 25 4.47 -3.97 6.86
C ALA A 25 2.93 -3.89 6.97
N TRP A 26 2.33 -2.98 6.30
CA TRP A 26 0.88 -2.76 6.30
C TRP A 26 0.07 -4.07 6.31
N PRO A 27 -1.23 -4.04 6.69
CA PRO A 27 -2.13 -5.17 6.44
C PRO A 27 -2.11 -5.57 4.96
N ARG A 28 -2.34 -6.85 4.65
CA ARG A 28 -2.45 -7.28 3.25
C ARG A 28 -3.53 -6.47 2.54
N HIS A 29 -3.18 -5.87 1.41
CA HIS A 29 -4.06 -4.98 0.67
C HIS A 29 -3.71 -4.92 -0.81
N TYR A 30 -4.63 -4.35 -1.59
CA TYR A 30 -4.40 -3.92 -2.95
C TYR A 30 -5.05 -2.56 -3.18
N HIS A 31 -4.56 -1.85 -4.17
CA HIS A 31 -5.10 -0.57 -4.62
C HIS A 31 -5.98 -0.76 -5.85
N ALA A 32 -7.05 0.03 -5.95
CA ALA A 32 -7.92 0.03 -7.13
C ALA A 32 -7.36 0.90 -8.27
N ALA A 33 -6.59 1.93 -7.94
CA ALA A 33 -6.08 2.90 -8.92
C ALA A 33 -4.56 3.05 -8.89
N ASN A 34 -3.93 3.05 -7.71
CA ASN A 34 -2.48 3.23 -7.62
C ASN A 34 -1.74 1.92 -7.95
N GLU A 35 -0.71 2.04 -8.75
CA GLU A 35 0.32 1.03 -8.90
C GLU A 35 1.42 1.30 -7.89
N GLU A 36 1.90 0.26 -7.22
CA GLU A 36 3.02 0.33 -6.30
C GLU A 36 4.19 -0.53 -6.78
N ALA A 37 5.34 -0.29 -6.20
CA ALA A 37 6.50 -1.16 -6.34
C ALA A 37 7.34 -1.15 -5.06
N VAL A 38 8.02 -2.25 -4.82
CA VAL A 38 8.99 -2.39 -3.74
C VAL A 38 10.35 -2.68 -4.33
N PHE A 39 11.38 -1.98 -3.86
CA PHE A 39 12.77 -2.28 -4.16
C PHE A 39 13.53 -2.51 -2.85
N ILE A 40 14.06 -3.72 -2.68
CA ILE A 40 14.77 -4.10 -1.46
C ILE A 40 16.18 -3.53 -1.48
N LEU A 41 16.52 -2.72 -0.49
CA LEU A 41 17.83 -2.12 -0.31
C LEU A 41 18.76 -3.04 0.49
N HIS A 42 18.28 -3.53 1.64
CA HIS A 42 19.04 -4.38 2.56
C HIS A 42 18.12 -5.40 3.24
N GLY A 43 18.72 -6.50 3.69
CA GLY A 43 18.02 -7.55 4.43
C GLY A 43 17.32 -8.56 3.54
N THR A 44 16.54 -9.43 4.18
CA THR A 44 15.75 -10.49 3.54
C THR A 44 14.36 -10.53 4.16
N GLY A 45 13.39 -10.99 3.40
CA GLY A 45 12.02 -11.08 3.85
C GLY A 45 11.17 -11.99 2.98
N GLU A 46 9.88 -11.91 3.18
CA GLU A 46 8.88 -12.61 2.40
C GLU A 46 7.82 -11.63 1.93
N LEU A 47 7.49 -11.68 0.65
CA LEU A 47 6.36 -10.97 0.06
C LEU A 47 5.23 -11.98 -0.20
N ARG A 48 4.10 -11.80 0.48
CA ARG A 48 2.83 -12.42 0.07
C ARG A 48 2.24 -11.60 -1.06
N LEU A 49 2.05 -12.22 -2.22
CA LEU A 49 1.48 -11.60 -3.42
C LEU A 49 0.41 -12.53 -4.00
N GLY A 50 -0.83 -12.05 -4.06
CA GLY A 50 -1.98 -12.93 -4.32
C GLY A 50 -2.05 -14.02 -3.25
N GLU A 51 -2.09 -15.27 -3.68
CA GLU A 51 -2.12 -16.44 -2.77
C GLU A 51 -0.73 -17.09 -2.58
N ALA A 52 0.31 -16.55 -3.21
CA ALA A 52 1.68 -17.07 -3.13
C ALA A 52 2.56 -16.22 -2.22
N CYS A 53 3.58 -16.88 -1.63
CA CYS A 53 4.64 -16.22 -0.87
C CYS A 53 5.97 -16.36 -1.61
N TRP A 54 6.72 -15.28 -1.69
CA TRP A 54 7.97 -15.19 -2.41
C TRP A 54 9.07 -14.67 -1.48
N PRO A 55 10.21 -15.34 -1.38
CA PRO A 55 11.35 -14.78 -0.67
C PRO A 55 11.84 -13.53 -1.42
N VAL A 56 12.21 -12.50 -0.67
CA VAL A 56 12.81 -11.27 -1.20
C VAL A 56 14.11 -10.95 -0.50
N ARG A 57 15.04 -10.34 -1.24
CA ARG A 57 16.39 -9.97 -0.77
C ARG A 57 16.85 -8.69 -1.42
N ALA A 58 17.97 -8.17 -0.95
CA ALA A 58 18.58 -6.97 -1.51
C ALA A 58 18.73 -7.04 -3.04
N ARG A 59 18.32 -5.95 -3.72
CA ARG A 59 18.27 -5.72 -5.16
C ARG A 59 17.06 -6.35 -5.87
N ASP A 60 16.17 -7.01 -5.15
CA ASP A 60 14.90 -7.44 -5.78
C ASP A 60 13.99 -6.24 -5.99
N TYR A 61 13.35 -6.20 -7.15
CA TYR A 61 12.28 -5.27 -7.51
C TYR A 61 11.00 -6.06 -7.73
N VAL A 62 9.93 -5.60 -7.11
CA VAL A 62 8.60 -6.20 -7.26
C VAL A 62 7.62 -5.13 -7.69
N ALA A 63 6.99 -5.32 -8.85
CA ALA A 63 5.86 -4.52 -9.28
C ALA A 63 4.57 -5.03 -8.62
N LEU A 64 3.74 -4.10 -8.19
CA LEU A 64 2.47 -4.33 -7.52
C LEU A 64 1.37 -3.54 -8.24
N PRO A 65 0.94 -4.02 -9.44
CA PRO A 65 -0.11 -3.35 -10.20
C PRO A 65 -1.42 -3.25 -9.42
N ALA A 66 -2.26 -2.30 -9.78
CA ALA A 66 -3.60 -2.17 -9.21
C ALA A 66 -4.44 -3.45 -9.44
N GLY A 67 -5.34 -3.72 -8.52
CA GLY A 67 -6.32 -4.80 -8.64
C GLY A 67 -6.12 -6.00 -7.71
N PRO A 68 -7.17 -6.82 -7.56
CA PRO A 68 -7.25 -7.85 -6.52
C PRO A 68 -6.23 -8.99 -6.66
N ALA A 69 -5.77 -9.29 -7.88
CA ALA A 69 -4.74 -10.30 -8.12
C ALA A 69 -3.39 -9.94 -7.49
N HIS A 70 -3.17 -8.65 -7.18
CA HIS A 70 -1.91 -8.13 -6.65
C HIS A 70 -2.02 -7.72 -5.16
N ALA A 71 -2.99 -8.28 -4.43
CA ALA A 71 -3.06 -8.10 -2.98
C ALA A 71 -1.75 -8.58 -2.34
N HIS A 72 -1.11 -7.70 -1.58
CA HIS A 72 0.27 -7.91 -1.12
C HIS A 72 0.49 -7.53 0.33
N GLN A 73 1.54 -8.14 0.92
CA GLN A 73 2.04 -7.82 2.25
C GLN A 73 3.51 -8.24 2.35
N LEU A 74 4.36 -7.34 2.80
CA LEU A 74 5.78 -7.60 3.04
C LEU A 74 6.01 -7.90 4.53
N ARG A 75 6.81 -8.94 4.81
CA ARG A 75 7.23 -9.33 6.15
C ARG A 75 8.76 -9.48 6.19
N ASN A 76 9.36 -8.99 7.25
CA ASN A 76 10.76 -9.30 7.55
C ASN A 76 10.84 -10.67 8.22
N THR A 77 11.33 -11.66 7.50
CA THR A 77 11.56 -13.03 8.00
C THR A 77 13.04 -13.30 8.33
N GLY A 78 13.90 -12.29 8.12
CA GLY A 78 15.31 -12.35 8.46
C GLY A 78 15.59 -11.96 9.92
N ASP A 79 16.85 -12.01 10.28
CA ASP A 79 17.39 -11.64 11.61
C ASP A 79 17.95 -10.20 11.67
N GLN A 80 18.01 -9.54 10.52
CA GLN A 80 18.47 -8.16 10.36
C GLN A 80 17.32 -7.26 9.89
N PRO A 81 17.41 -5.93 10.08
CA PRO A 81 16.42 -5.00 9.51
C PRO A 81 16.27 -5.18 8.00
N LEU A 82 15.02 -5.20 7.53
CA LEU A 82 14.67 -5.19 6.11
C LEU A 82 14.41 -3.74 5.69
N GLU A 83 15.30 -3.18 4.89
CA GLU A 83 15.18 -1.82 4.35
C GLU A 83 14.75 -1.86 2.89
N TYR A 84 13.74 -1.07 2.53
CA TYR A 84 13.21 -1.05 1.18
C TYR A 84 12.67 0.32 0.77
N LEU A 85 12.67 0.58 -0.54
CA LEU A 85 11.89 1.64 -1.15
C LEU A 85 10.48 1.13 -1.41
N CYS A 86 9.50 1.92 -1.04
CA CYS A 86 8.13 1.79 -1.55
C CYS A 86 7.88 2.95 -2.51
N LEU A 87 7.51 2.60 -3.73
CA LEU A 87 7.14 3.53 -4.78
C LEU A 87 5.65 3.41 -5.06
N SER A 88 5.00 4.50 -5.44
CA SER A 88 3.59 4.50 -5.80
C SER A 88 3.30 5.58 -6.82
N THR A 89 2.40 5.32 -7.75
CA THR A 89 1.73 6.39 -8.47
C THR A 89 0.89 7.20 -7.48
N MET A 90 0.81 8.49 -7.66
CA MET A 90 0.12 9.35 -6.69
C MET A 90 -1.25 9.79 -7.24
N VAL A 91 -2.05 8.82 -7.71
CA VAL A 91 -3.42 9.05 -8.18
C VAL A 91 -4.26 9.56 -7.01
N PRO A 92 -4.88 10.75 -7.10
CA PRO A 92 -5.50 11.43 -5.95
C PRO A 92 -6.83 10.80 -5.48
N VAL A 93 -7.41 9.89 -6.27
CA VAL A 93 -8.61 9.13 -5.90
C VAL A 93 -8.28 7.65 -5.96
N ASP A 94 -8.39 6.98 -4.82
CA ASP A 94 -8.07 5.56 -4.71
C ASP A 94 -8.95 4.84 -3.69
N VAL A 95 -9.12 3.55 -3.90
CA VAL A 95 -9.73 2.63 -2.96
C VAL A 95 -8.70 1.55 -2.63
N THR A 96 -8.33 1.47 -1.36
CA THR A 96 -7.49 0.38 -0.86
C THR A 96 -8.38 -0.69 -0.25
N VAL A 97 -8.25 -1.93 -0.70
CA VAL A 97 -9.04 -3.06 -0.21
C VAL A 97 -8.17 -3.98 0.62
N TYR A 98 -8.67 -4.41 1.76
CA TYR A 98 -8.03 -5.31 2.73
C TYR A 98 -8.77 -6.65 2.75
N PRO A 99 -8.38 -7.64 1.91
CA PRO A 99 -9.14 -8.86 1.74
C PRO A 99 -9.23 -9.72 3.00
N ASP A 100 -8.18 -9.73 3.83
CA ASP A 100 -8.12 -10.57 5.02
C ASP A 100 -9.05 -10.07 6.17
N SER A 101 -9.49 -8.81 6.12
CA SER A 101 -10.37 -8.20 7.13
C SER A 101 -11.66 -7.64 6.56
N ASP A 102 -11.94 -7.94 5.29
CA ASP A 102 -13.13 -7.50 4.54
C ASP A 102 -13.42 -6.00 4.69
N LYS A 103 -12.37 -5.17 4.60
CA LYS A 103 -12.46 -3.72 4.68
C LYS A 103 -12.05 -3.07 3.38
N LEU A 104 -12.51 -1.86 3.20
CA LEU A 104 -11.97 -0.92 2.22
C LEU A 104 -11.66 0.42 2.87
N ALA A 105 -10.71 1.15 2.30
CA ALA A 105 -10.45 2.55 2.62
C ALA A 105 -10.58 3.37 1.34
N VAL A 106 -11.23 4.51 1.43
CA VAL A 106 -11.40 5.46 0.33
C VAL A 106 -10.51 6.68 0.60
N PHE A 107 -9.87 7.15 -0.45
CA PHE A 107 -9.06 8.37 -0.45
C PHE A 107 -9.46 9.22 -1.64
N ALA A 108 -9.81 10.48 -1.42
CA ALA A 108 -10.11 11.43 -2.48
C ALA A 108 -9.54 12.80 -2.17
N GLY A 109 -8.86 13.39 -3.17
CA GLY A 109 -8.11 14.65 -3.07
C GLY A 109 -6.61 14.45 -2.90
N SER A 110 -6.18 13.34 -2.30
CA SER A 110 -4.76 12.98 -2.19
C SER A 110 -4.63 11.46 -2.01
N ALA A 111 -3.64 10.87 -2.66
CA ALA A 111 -3.31 9.46 -2.58
C ALA A 111 -3.04 8.99 -1.14
N PRO A 112 -3.09 7.68 -0.84
CA PRO A 112 -2.81 7.14 0.50
C PRO A 112 -1.49 7.64 1.10
N GLY A 113 -0.42 7.69 0.34
CA GLY A 113 0.90 8.21 0.73
C GLY A 113 1.05 9.74 0.68
N GLY A 114 0.04 10.48 0.22
CA GLY A 114 0.07 11.93 0.08
C GLY A 114 -0.43 12.67 1.34
N PRO A 115 -0.44 14.01 1.30
CA PRO A 115 -0.82 14.83 2.46
C PRO A 115 -2.30 14.63 2.84
N ALA A 116 -2.53 14.23 4.09
CA ALA A 116 -3.88 14.00 4.60
C ALA A 116 -4.74 15.28 4.58
N SER A 117 -4.13 16.45 4.73
CA SER A 117 -4.82 17.74 4.71
C SER A 117 -5.42 18.11 3.34
N ALA A 118 -4.98 17.47 2.26
CA ALA A 118 -5.53 17.68 0.92
C ALA A 118 -6.70 16.72 0.61
N ARG A 119 -7.04 15.80 1.51
CA ARG A 119 -8.16 14.88 1.31
C ARG A 119 -9.47 15.53 1.72
N PHE A 120 -10.45 15.53 0.81
CA PHE A 120 -11.82 15.97 1.09
C PHE A 120 -12.74 14.79 1.45
N VAL A 121 -12.38 13.55 1.09
CA VAL A 121 -13.00 12.31 1.57
C VAL A 121 -11.92 11.32 1.94
N SER A 122 -11.97 10.76 3.15
CA SER A 122 -11.16 9.61 3.54
C SER A 122 -11.80 8.89 4.72
N GLY A 123 -11.67 7.57 4.73
CA GLY A 123 -12.18 6.72 5.80
C GLY A 123 -12.02 5.25 5.46
N SER A 124 -12.33 4.40 6.43
CA SER A 124 -12.33 2.94 6.25
C SER A 124 -13.64 2.36 6.72
N TRP A 125 -14.19 1.42 5.95
CA TRP A 125 -15.48 0.78 6.20
C TRP A 125 -15.36 -0.72 6.02
N ARG A 126 -16.24 -1.49 6.63
CA ARG A 126 -16.46 -2.89 6.28
C ARG A 126 -17.26 -2.94 4.98
N ARG A 127 -16.96 -3.89 4.11
CA ARG A 127 -17.70 -4.03 2.84
C ARG A 127 -19.17 -4.41 3.07
N GLY A 128 -19.46 -5.13 4.16
CA GLY A 128 -20.82 -5.48 4.55
C GLY A 128 -21.68 -4.32 5.05
N ASP A 129 -21.11 -3.15 5.30
CA ASP A 129 -21.83 -1.94 5.74
C ASP A 129 -22.37 -1.12 4.55
N ALA A 130 -22.36 -1.68 3.34
CA ALA A 130 -22.92 -1.03 2.17
C ALA A 130 -24.42 -0.83 2.33
N VAL A 131 -24.89 0.35 1.98
CA VAL A 131 -26.32 0.73 2.00
C VAL A 131 -26.89 0.75 0.60
N ASP A 132 -28.24 0.69 0.50
CA ASP A 132 -28.94 0.87 -0.78
C ASP A 132 -28.71 2.29 -1.32
N TYR A 133 -28.61 2.41 -2.64
CA TYR A 133 -28.35 3.69 -3.32
C TYR A 133 -29.37 4.79 -2.94
N TRP A 134 -30.61 4.42 -2.64
CA TRP A 134 -31.69 5.34 -2.31
C TRP A 134 -31.95 5.48 -0.79
N GLU A 135 -31.14 4.82 0.04
CA GLU A 135 -31.30 4.91 1.48
C GLU A 135 -31.02 6.34 1.97
N GLY A 136 -32.03 6.94 2.61
CA GLY A 136 -31.97 8.31 3.11
C GLY A 136 -32.23 9.42 2.09
N GLU A 137 -32.45 9.09 0.81
CA GLU A 137 -32.61 10.06 -0.28
C GLU A 137 -34.10 10.33 -0.64
N ARG A 138 -35.07 9.96 0.20
CA ARG A 138 -36.52 10.14 -0.04
C ARG A 138 -37.13 11.21 0.85
#